data_f3730f8bcc28eabfe6430c7529f19091
#
_entry.id   f3730f8bcc28eabfe6430c7529f19091
#
_cell.length_a   1.000
_cell.length_b   1.000
_cell.length_c   1.000
_cell.angle_alpha   90.00
_cell.angle_beta   90.00
_cell.angle_gamma   90.00
#
_symmetry.space_group_name_H-M   'P 1'
#
loop_
_entity.id
_entity.type
_entity.pdbx_description
1 polymer ?
#
loop_
_entity_poly.entity_id
_entity_poly.type
_entity_poly.pdbx_seq_one_letter_code
_entity_poly.pdbx_strand_id
1 'polypeptide(L)'
;CTQAIGSHTVVESPFMNWTKTQMIEWAIANGLKEGLSHTVSCYHDVHKRCGNCGLCWKRAIAMFMAGGEEVLDELQEYEVYPFTSDVAKDFLRKYKDAVARNDYSHYSKERIDEVFECYRWLGINIDKLLGE
;
A
#
# COMPACT_ATOMS: atom_id res chain seq x y z
N CYS A 1 -0.90 18.30 -20.40
CA CYS A 1 -2.32 18.55 -20.26
C CYS A 1 -2.97 18.77 -21.62
N THR A 2 -4.03 18.03 -21.94
CA THR A 2 -4.70 18.08 -23.23
C THR A 2 -5.38 19.43 -23.51
N GLN A 3 -5.78 20.14 -22.47
CA GLN A 3 -6.38 21.47 -22.64
C GLN A 3 -5.41 22.52 -23.17
N ALA A 4 -4.12 22.33 -22.93
CA ALA A 4 -3.09 23.27 -23.39
C ALA A 4 -2.97 23.34 -24.93
N ILE A 5 -3.45 22.33 -25.63
CA ILE A 5 -3.42 22.28 -27.10
C ILE A 5 -4.79 22.56 -27.74
N GLY A 6 -5.75 23.07 -26.93
CA GLY A 6 -7.07 23.41 -27.43
C GLY A 6 -7.97 22.22 -27.78
N SER A 7 -7.60 21.03 -27.35
CA SER A 7 -8.38 19.83 -27.57
C SER A 7 -9.59 19.76 -26.63
N HIS A 8 -10.69 19.21 -27.12
CA HIS A 8 -11.86 18.89 -26.29
C HIS A 8 -11.78 17.49 -25.65
N THR A 9 -10.58 16.90 -25.61
CA THR A 9 -10.37 15.61 -25.00
C THR A 9 -10.63 15.68 -23.48
N VAL A 10 -11.47 14.78 -23.01
CA VAL A 10 -11.77 14.64 -21.59
C VAL A 10 -10.87 13.55 -21.01
N VAL A 11 -10.15 13.89 -19.92
CA VAL A 11 -9.34 12.92 -19.20
C VAL A 11 -10.21 12.34 -18.07
N GLU A 12 -10.41 11.03 -18.13
CA GLU A 12 -11.19 10.31 -17.12
C GLU A 12 -10.30 9.34 -16.36
N SER A 13 -10.55 9.23 -15.05
CA SER A 13 -9.92 8.23 -14.22
C SER A 13 -11.02 7.44 -13.52
N PRO A 14 -11.34 6.22 -13.98
CA PRO A 14 -12.41 5.42 -13.37
C PRO A 14 -12.11 5.02 -11.93
N PHE A 15 -10.84 5.06 -11.52
CA PHE A 15 -10.40 4.67 -10.18
C PHE A 15 -10.10 5.86 -9.28
N MET A 16 -10.50 7.08 -9.67
CA MET A 16 -10.15 8.31 -8.94
C MET A 16 -10.55 8.30 -7.47
N ASN A 17 -11.69 7.68 -7.15
CA ASN A 17 -12.21 7.60 -5.79
C ASN A 17 -11.94 6.24 -5.12
N TRP A 18 -11.11 5.41 -5.74
CA TRP A 18 -10.82 4.07 -5.23
C TRP A 18 -9.50 4.06 -4.44
N THR A 19 -9.45 3.26 -3.39
CA THR A 19 -8.19 2.98 -2.70
C THR A 19 -7.35 2.01 -3.54
N LYS A 20 -6.06 1.95 -3.24
CA LYS A 20 -5.17 0.98 -3.91
C LYS A 20 -5.65 -0.45 -3.69
N THR A 21 -6.12 -0.77 -2.49
CA THR A 21 -6.69 -2.09 -2.17
C THR A 21 -7.88 -2.41 -3.06
N GLN A 22 -8.81 -1.46 -3.24
CA GLN A 22 -9.97 -1.65 -4.09
C GLN A 22 -9.58 -1.89 -5.56
N MET A 23 -8.58 -1.18 -6.07
CA MET A 23 -8.09 -1.38 -7.43
C MET A 23 -7.50 -2.78 -7.61
N ILE A 24 -6.77 -3.27 -6.62
CA ILE A 24 -6.18 -4.62 -6.66
C ILE A 24 -7.28 -5.68 -6.56
N GLU A 25 -8.26 -5.50 -5.69
CA GLU A 25 -9.42 -6.39 -5.59
C GLU A 25 -10.15 -6.50 -6.93
N TRP A 26 -10.37 -5.37 -7.59
CA TRP A 26 -10.99 -5.35 -8.92
C TRP A 26 -10.16 -6.13 -9.94
N ALA A 27 -8.85 -5.92 -9.96
CA ALA A 27 -7.96 -6.61 -10.87
C ALA A 27 -7.99 -8.12 -10.66
N ILE A 28 -7.97 -8.58 -9.42
CA ILE A 28 -8.05 -10.00 -9.07
C ILE A 28 -9.40 -10.59 -9.54
N ALA A 29 -10.49 -9.89 -9.27
CA ALA A 29 -11.84 -10.32 -9.68
C ALA A 29 -12.00 -10.42 -11.20
N ASN A 30 -11.24 -9.65 -11.97
CA ASN A 30 -11.27 -9.63 -13.43
C ASN A 30 -10.17 -10.49 -14.08
N GLY A 31 -9.52 -11.36 -13.32
CA GLY A 31 -8.51 -12.28 -13.84
C GLY A 31 -7.17 -11.65 -14.18
N LEU A 32 -6.85 -10.47 -13.62
CA LEU A 32 -5.63 -9.74 -13.89
C LEU A 32 -4.54 -9.97 -12.83
N LYS A 33 -4.70 -10.95 -11.96
CA LYS A 33 -3.76 -11.22 -10.86
C LYS A 33 -2.33 -11.41 -11.35
N GLU A 34 -2.14 -12.19 -12.43
CA GLU A 34 -0.82 -12.42 -13.00
C GLU A 34 -0.20 -11.11 -13.50
N GLY A 35 -1.00 -10.24 -14.13
CA GLY A 35 -0.54 -8.93 -14.59
C GLY A 35 -0.03 -8.04 -13.46
N LEU A 36 -0.60 -8.14 -12.27
CA LEU A 36 -0.16 -7.37 -11.10
C LEU A 36 1.28 -7.70 -10.69
N SER A 37 1.71 -8.96 -10.90
CA SER A 37 3.08 -9.37 -10.55
C SER A 37 4.12 -8.66 -11.40
N HIS A 38 3.76 -8.15 -12.58
CA HIS A 38 4.64 -7.42 -13.48
C HIS A 38 4.64 -5.91 -13.24
N THR A 39 3.80 -5.40 -12.34
CA THR A 39 3.77 -3.97 -12.03
C THR A 39 4.86 -3.63 -11.03
N VAL A 40 5.39 -2.40 -11.11
CA VAL A 40 6.44 -1.89 -10.24
C VAL A 40 5.96 -0.64 -9.54
N SER A 41 6.09 -0.62 -8.22
CA SER A 41 5.76 0.54 -7.39
C SER A 41 6.99 1.16 -6.73
N CYS A 42 8.11 0.43 -6.69
CA CYS A 42 9.33 0.86 -6.00
C CYS A 42 9.99 2.04 -6.71
N TYR A 43 10.38 3.07 -5.95
CA TYR A 43 11.11 4.22 -6.48
C TYR A 43 12.60 3.96 -6.66
N HIS A 44 13.16 2.98 -5.93
CA HIS A 44 14.61 2.78 -5.88
C HIS A 44 15.11 1.86 -6.99
N ASP A 45 14.29 0.89 -7.41
CA ASP A 45 14.70 -0.08 -8.41
C ASP A 45 13.49 -0.56 -9.22
N VAL A 46 13.60 -0.49 -10.55
CA VAL A 46 12.53 -0.94 -11.46
C VAL A 46 12.54 -2.47 -11.65
N HIS A 47 13.61 -3.14 -11.26
CA HIS A 47 13.77 -4.59 -11.43
C HIS A 47 13.56 -5.38 -10.14
N LYS A 48 13.63 -4.69 -9.01
CA LYS A 48 13.49 -5.28 -7.68
C LYS A 48 12.55 -4.45 -6.82
N ARG A 49 12.06 -5.07 -5.76
CA ARG A 49 11.28 -4.36 -4.73
C ARG A 49 12.17 -4.21 -3.50
N CYS A 50 12.54 -2.99 -3.16
CA CYS A 50 13.44 -2.76 -2.02
C CYS A 50 12.80 -3.14 -0.67
N GLY A 51 11.48 -3.03 -0.56
CA GLY A 51 10.77 -3.31 0.68
C GLY A 51 10.94 -2.25 1.77
N ASN A 52 11.73 -1.23 1.51
CA ASN A 52 12.04 -0.18 2.49
C ASN A 52 11.80 1.22 1.93
N CYS A 53 10.74 1.37 1.15
CA CYS A 53 10.23 2.67 0.73
C CYS A 53 8.72 2.72 0.92
N GLY A 54 8.16 3.93 0.96
CA GLY A 54 6.74 4.13 1.20
C GLY A 54 5.86 3.40 0.19
N LEU A 55 6.27 3.34 -1.07
CA LEU A 55 5.49 2.66 -2.11
C LEU A 55 5.53 1.15 -1.99
N CYS A 56 6.66 0.55 -1.65
CA CYS A 56 6.74 -0.88 -1.40
C CYS A 56 5.86 -1.27 -0.21
N TRP A 57 5.89 -0.47 0.85
CA TRP A 57 5.06 -0.70 2.04
C TRP A 57 3.57 -0.61 1.71
N LYS A 58 3.16 0.45 1.01
CA LYS A 58 1.76 0.63 0.61
C LYS A 58 1.28 -0.47 -0.33
N ARG A 59 2.13 -0.88 -1.27
CA ARG A 59 1.82 -1.98 -2.18
C ARG A 59 1.64 -3.29 -1.42
N ALA A 60 2.55 -3.61 -0.51
CA ALA A 60 2.47 -4.85 0.25
C ALA A 60 1.17 -4.93 1.07
N ILE A 61 0.78 -3.84 1.72
CA ILE A 61 -0.48 -3.77 2.47
C ILE A 61 -1.67 -3.97 1.55
N ALA A 62 -1.72 -3.25 0.43
CA ALA A 62 -2.83 -3.32 -0.50
C ALA A 62 -2.97 -4.72 -1.13
N MET A 63 -1.85 -5.33 -1.51
CA MET A 63 -1.85 -6.69 -2.05
C MET A 63 -2.33 -7.70 -1.02
N PHE A 64 -1.84 -7.62 0.21
CA PHE A 64 -2.25 -8.54 1.27
C PHE A 64 -3.73 -8.37 1.62
N MET A 65 -4.21 -7.14 1.76
CA MET A 65 -5.61 -6.88 2.10
C MET A 65 -6.57 -7.30 0.98
N ALA A 66 -6.15 -7.21 -0.28
CA ALA A 66 -6.95 -7.60 -1.42
C ALA A 66 -6.88 -9.11 -1.72
N GLY A 67 -5.68 -9.70 -1.61
CA GLY A 67 -5.42 -11.09 -2.02
C GLY A 67 -5.19 -12.06 -0.88
N GLY A 68 -5.06 -11.59 0.35
CA GLY A 68 -4.80 -12.44 1.51
C GLY A 68 -3.48 -13.18 1.41
N GLU A 69 -3.45 -14.40 1.91
CA GLU A 69 -2.24 -15.22 1.94
C GLU A 69 -1.71 -15.58 0.54
N GLU A 70 -2.57 -15.52 -0.48
CA GLU A 70 -2.18 -15.85 -1.85
C GLU A 70 -1.08 -14.95 -2.40
N VAL A 71 -0.88 -13.77 -1.83
CA VAL A 71 0.14 -12.80 -2.27
C VAL A 71 1.44 -12.91 -1.48
N LEU A 72 1.54 -13.83 -0.52
CA LEU A 72 2.74 -13.96 0.30
C LEU A 72 3.99 -14.31 -0.52
N ASP A 73 3.82 -14.99 -1.65
CA ASP A 73 4.93 -15.29 -2.55
C ASP A 73 5.57 -14.01 -3.09
N GLU A 74 4.77 -12.99 -3.40
CA GLU A 74 5.29 -11.69 -3.83
C GLU A 74 6.17 -11.05 -2.75
N LEU A 75 5.84 -11.25 -1.48
CA LEU A 75 6.60 -10.68 -0.38
C LEU A 75 8.04 -11.20 -0.32
N GLN A 76 8.31 -12.37 -0.87
CA GLN A 76 9.66 -12.93 -0.95
C GLN A 76 10.53 -12.23 -1.99
N GLU A 77 9.92 -11.50 -2.92
CA GLU A 77 10.63 -10.74 -3.95
C GLU A 77 11.21 -9.42 -3.42
N TYR A 78 10.80 -9.00 -2.22
CA TYR A 78 11.32 -7.79 -1.60
C TYR A 78 12.68 -8.05 -0.97
N GLU A 79 13.63 -7.12 -1.14
CA GLU A 79 14.94 -7.21 -0.49
C GLU A 79 14.84 -7.12 1.03
N VAL A 80 13.95 -6.23 1.51
CA VAL A 80 13.64 -6.08 2.93
C VAL A 80 12.17 -6.42 3.11
N TYR A 81 11.85 -7.17 4.15
CA TYR A 81 10.46 -7.51 4.46
C TYR A 81 9.67 -6.22 4.74
N PRO A 82 8.69 -5.86 3.89
CA PRO A 82 8.12 -4.52 3.93
C PRO A 82 7.35 -4.20 5.21
N PHE A 83 6.73 -5.19 5.84
CA PHE A 83 5.92 -4.94 7.04
C PHE A 83 6.75 -4.61 8.28
N THR A 84 8.03 -4.97 8.31
CA THR A 84 8.93 -4.72 9.44
C THR A 84 10.10 -3.81 9.08
N SER A 85 10.05 -3.18 7.92
CA SER A 85 11.08 -2.24 7.46
C SER A 85 11.14 -0.99 8.31
N ASP A 86 12.23 -0.24 8.23
CA ASP A 86 12.37 1.03 8.94
C ASP A 86 11.30 2.04 8.52
N VAL A 87 10.97 2.05 7.21
CA VAL A 87 9.91 2.91 6.69
C VAL A 87 8.55 2.52 7.27
N ALA A 88 8.28 1.21 7.37
CA ALA A 88 7.05 0.73 8.00
C ALA A 88 6.94 1.20 9.45
N LYS A 89 8.02 1.08 10.21
CA LYS A 89 8.05 1.54 11.61
C LYS A 89 7.77 3.03 11.71
N ASP A 90 8.37 3.82 10.81
CA ASP A 90 8.17 5.27 10.79
C ASP A 90 6.71 5.64 10.51
N PHE A 91 6.09 5.02 9.51
CA PHE A 91 4.67 5.24 9.23
C PHE A 91 3.77 4.80 10.39
N LEU A 92 4.07 3.66 10.99
CA LEU A 92 3.28 3.16 12.12
C LEU A 92 3.35 4.10 13.33
N ARG A 93 4.52 4.67 13.61
CA ARG A 93 4.65 5.69 14.66
C ARG A 93 3.80 6.91 14.36
N LYS A 94 3.83 7.39 13.13
CA LYS A 94 3.00 8.53 12.69
C LYS A 94 1.53 8.23 12.82
N TYR A 95 1.11 7.02 12.47
CA TYR A 95 -0.30 6.61 12.58
C TYR A 95 -0.74 6.50 14.03
N LYS A 96 0.08 5.94 14.90
CA LYS A 96 -0.23 5.86 16.33
C LYS A 96 -0.33 7.27 16.94
N ASP A 97 0.56 8.17 16.55
CA ASP A 97 0.53 9.57 16.99
C ASP A 97 -0.74 10.28 16.53
N ALA A 98 -1.14 10.07 15.27
CA ALA A 98 -2.39 10.63 14.73
C ALA A 98 -3.61 10.15 15.53
N VAL A 99 -3.66 8.87 15.86
CA VAL A 99 -4.75 8.31 16.67
C VAL A 99 -4.76 8.92 18.08
N ALA A 100 -3.58 9.02 18.70
CA ALA A 100 -3.44 9.57 20.06
C ALA A 100 -3.89 11.04 20.12
N ARG A 101 -3.61 11.81 19.08
CA ARG A 101 -4.00 13.22 18.97
C ARG A 101 -5.40 13.44 18.39
N ASN A 102 -6.03 12.36 17.92
CA ASN A 102 -7.30 12.44 17.18
C ASN A 102 -7.19 13.40 15.98
N ASP A 103 -6.05 13.38 15.29
CA ASP A 103 -5.74 14.27 14.16
C ASP A 103 -5.60 13.44 12.88
N TYR A 104 -6.62 13.53 12.02
CA TYR A 104 -6.66 12.80 10.76
C TYR A 104 -6.49 13.72 9.54
N SER A 105 -5.83 14.86 9.73
CA SER A 105 -5.62 15.85 8.66
C SER A 105 -4.66 15.38 7.58
N HIS A 106 -3.67 14.54 7.93
CA HIS A 106 -2.67 14.02 6.99
C HIS A 106 -3.00 12.61 6.51
N TYR A 107 -3.61 11.80 7.38
CA TYR A 107 -3.95 10.41 7.09
C TYR A 107 -5.39 10.16 7.50
N SER A 108 -6.19 9.59 6.59
CA SER A 108 -7.57 9.28 6.90
C SER A 108 -7.67 8.20 7.97
N LYS A 109 -8.72 8.27 8.78
CA LYS A 109 -8.97 7.24 9.79
C LYS A 109 -9.14 5.86 9.15
N GLU A 110 -9.83 5.80 8.02
CA GLU A 110 -10.06 4.56 7.27
C GLU A 110 -8.74 3.93 6.85
N ARG A 111 -7.78 4.73 6.40
CA ARG A 111 -6.45 4.23 6.01
C ARG A 111 -5.70 3.68 7.20
N ILE A 112 -5.72 4.39 8.32
CA ILE A 112 -5.04 3.96 9.55
C ILE A 112 -5.65 2.65 10.05
N ASP A 113 -6.97 2.56 10.07
CA ASP A 113 -7.68 1.36 10.51
C ASP A 113 -7.36 0.17 9.61
N GLU A 114 -7.31 0.38 8.29
CA GLU A 114 -6.93 -0.67 7.33
C GLU A 114 -5.52 -1.20 7.58
N VAL A 115 -4.57 -0.31 7.82
CA VAL A 115 -3.18 -0.69 8.09
C VAL A 115 -3.07 -1.48 9.39
N PHE A 116 -3.74 -1.03 10.45
CA PHE A 116 -3.71 -1.73 11.72
C PHE A 116 -4.37 -3.10 11.63
N GLU A 117 -5.45 -3.22 10.86
CA GLU A 117 -6.10 -4.49 10.61
C GLU A 117 -5.19 -5.45 9.83
N CYS A 118 -4.50 -4.94 8.82
CA CYS A 118 -3.52 -5.71 8.06
C CYS A 118 -2.45 -6.32 8.97
N TYR A 119 -1.88 -5.53 9.86
CA TYR A 119 -0.89 -6.02 10.81
C TYR A 119 -1.45 -7.04 11.78
N ARG A 120 -2.70 -6.87 12.19
CA ARG A 120 -3.39 -7.85 13.05
C ARG A 120 -3.53 -9.19 12.34
N TRP A 121 -3.92 -9.18 11.08
CA TRP A 121 -4.05 -10.40 10.28
C TRP A 121 -2.71 -11.08 10.03
N LEU A 122 -1.62 -10.30 9.92
CA LEU A 122 -0.26 -10.83 9.79
C LEU A 122 0.28 -11.43 11.10
N GLY A 123 -0.39 -11.16 12.22
CA GLY A 123 0.08 -11.60 13.53
C GLY A 123 1.25 -10.77 14.07
N ILE A 124 1.47 -9.59 13.53
CA ILE A 124 2.55 -8.70 13.97
C ILE A 124 2.01 -7.77 15.05
N ASN A 125 2.65 -7.79 16.22
CA ASN A 125 2.34 -6.84 17.28
C ASN A 125 3.08 -5.54 17.03
N ILE A 126 2.33 -4.48 16.71
CA ILE A 126 2.90 -3.17 16.36
C ILE A 126 3.69 -2.58 17.53
N ASP A 127 3.20 -2.72 18.76
CA ASP A 127 3.88 -2.17 19.93
C ASP A 127 5.25 -2.81 20.13
N LYS A 128 5.34 -4.13 19.98
CA LYS A 128 6.62 -4.83 20.03
C LYS A 128 7.54 -4.44 18.89
N LEU A 129 6.98 -4.29 17.69
CA LEU A 129 7.74 -3.89 16.52
C LEU A 129 8.38 -2.52 16.71
N LEU A 130 7.67 -1.59 17.35
CA LEU A 130 8.15 -0.24 17.62
C LEU A 130 9.03 -0.13 18.88
N GLY A 131 9.19 -1.22 19.62
CA GLY A 131 9.98 -1.23 20.83
C GLY A 131 9.28 -0.67 22.07
N GLU A 132 7.96 -0.69 22.05
CA GLU A 132 7.12 -0.19 23.13
C GLU A 132 6.58 -1.32 24.02
#